data_d6d4ead34ca53dea979400fa5d36d575
#
_entry.id   d6d4ead34ca53dea979400fa5d36d575
#
_cell.length_a   1.000
_cell.length_b   1.000
_cell.length_c   1.000
_cell.angle_alpha   90.00
_cell.angle_beta   90.00
_cell.angle_gamma   90.00
#
_symmetry.space_group_name_H-M   'P 1'
#
loop_
_entity.id
_entity.type
_entity.pdbx_description
1 polymer ?
#
loop_
_entity_poly.entity_id
_entity_poly.type
_entity_poly.pdbx_seq_one_letter_code
_entity_poly.pdbx_strand_id
1 'polypeptide(L)'
;RMNFKLIVYDFDGVMTDNKVYVDQHGNEMVQVNRADGLGISEIRKLGIQQVILSTEINPVVGARAKKLDLFCLQGDDNKAQALTKYCKAHQIPLTDVAYVGNDINDLGVMQLVGTTFCPADAHTSIKEISQYILEVKGGEGVSREILDLLT
;
A
#
# COMPACT_ATOMS: atom_id res chain seq x y z
N ARG A 1 10.85 7.84 16.57
CA ARG A 1 11.31 6.89 15.57
C ARG A 1 10.21 5.91 15.20
N MET A 2 10.09 5.63 13.91
CA MET A 2 9.08 4.71 13.39
C MET A 2 9.42 3.28 13.81
N ASN A 3 8.41 2.55 14.31
CA ASN A 3 8.60 1.19 14.78
C ASN A 3 7.38 0.35 14.40
N PHE A 4 7.50 -0.35 13.27
CA PHE A 4 6.46 -1.26 12.81
C PHE A 4 7.10 -2.49 12.17
N LYS A 5 6.34 -3.59 12.14
CA LYS A 5 6.81 -4.88 11.65
C LYS A 5 6.26 -5.25 10.29
N LEU A 6 5.18 -4.58 9.88
CA LEU A 6 4.50 -4.84 8.62
C LEU A 6 4.11 -3.52 7.98
N ILE A 7 4.39 -3.39 6.68
CA ILE A 7 3.84 -2.30 5.86
C ILE A 7 2.81 -2.91 4.91
N VAL A 8 1.63 -2.31 4.89
CA VAL A 8 0.55 -2.69 3.99
C VAL A 8 0.32 -1.56 3.00
N TYR A 9 0.43 -1.86 1.71
CA TYR A 9 0.23 -0.88 0.64
C TYR A 9 -1.11 -1.13 -0.04
N ASP A 10 -1.90 -0.07 -0.21
CA ASP A 10 -2.91 -0.08 -1.27
C ASP A 10 -2.18 -0.10 -2.63
N PHE A 11 -2.85 -0.51 -3.68
CA PHE A 11 -2.24 -0.57 -5.01
C PHE A 11 -2.58 0.67 -5.84
N ASP A 12 -3.85 0.84 -6.18
CA ASP A 12 -4.30 1.97 -7.00
C ASP A 12 -4.19 3.28 -6.22
N GLY A 13 -3.48 4.23 -6.80
CA GLY A 13 -3.23 5.52 -6.16
C GLY A 13 -2.08 5.56 -5.17
N VAL A 14 -1.45 4.42 -4.89
CA VAL A 14 -0.24 4.30 -4.05
C VAL A 14 0.93 3.82 -4.89
N MET A 15 0.84 2.64 -5.49
CA MET A 15 1.83 2.11 -6.42
C MET A 15 1.62 2.60 -7.85
N THR A 16 0.45 3.12 -8.14
CA THR A 16 0.09 3.75 -9.42
C THR A 16 -0.35 5.18 -9.19
N ASP A 17 -0.54 5.93 -10.28
CA ASP A 17 -1.08 7.29 -10.24
C ASP A 17 -2.62 7.31 -10.17
N ASN A 18 -3.24 6.18 -9.90
CA ASN A 18 -4.69 5.98 -9.83
C ASN A 18 -5.42 6.07 -11.17
N LYS A 19 -4.68 6.10 -12.26
CA LYS A 19 -5.22 6.16 -13.62
C LYS A 19 -5.04 4.83 -14.31
N VAL A 20 -5.96 4.52 -15.22
CA VAL A 20 -5.90 3.30 -16.03
C VAL A 20 -6.08 3.65 -17.50
N TYR A 21 -5.43 2.88 -18.36
CA TYR A 21 -5.76 2.82 -19.77
C TYR A 21 -6.79 1.71 -19.95
N VAL A 22 -7.89 2.02 -20.62
CA VAL A 22 -8.97 1.05 -20.89
C VAL A 22 -9.14 0.93 -22.40
N ASP A 23 -9.02 -0.28 -22.93
CA ASP A 23 -9.28 -0.50 -24.35
C ASP A 23 -10.77 -0.82 -24.61
N GLN A 24 -11.11 -0.99 -25.88
CA GLN A 24 -12.50 -1.26 -26.30
C GLN A 24 -13.04 -2.61 -25.80
N HIS A 25 -12.15 -3.51 -25.36
CA HIS A 25 -12.53 -4.82 -24.83
C HIS A 25 -12.60 -4.83 -23.29
N GLY A 26 -12.38 -3.66 -22.66
CA GLY A 26 -12.40 -3.54 -21.21
C GLY A 26 -11.12 -3.97 -20.54
N ASN A 27 -10.04 -4.25 -21.29
CA ASN A 27 -8.74 -4.53 -20.69
C ASN A 27 -8.15 -3.27 -20.09
N GLU A 28 -7.61 -3.40 -18.90
CA GLU A 28 -6.98 -2.29 -18.19
C GLU A 28 -5.47 -2.47 -18.13
N MET A 29 -4.77 -1.35 -18.23
CA MET A 29 -3.33 -1.30 -18.07
C MET A 29 -2.98 -0.12 -17.16
N VAL A 30 -2.05 -0.34 -16.23
CA VAL A 30 -1.62 0.69 -15.29
C VAL A 30 -0.12 0.91 -15.44
N GLN A 31 0.34 2.05 -14.95
CA GLN A 31 1.75 2.38 -14.91
C GLN A 31 2.24 2.31 -13.46
N VAL A 32 3.34 1.59 -13.24
CA VAL A 32 4.01 1.48 -11.94
C VAL A 32 5.40 2.10 -12.03
N ASN A 33 6.06 2.26 -10.89
CA ASN A 33 7.35 2.92 -10.80
C ASN A 33 8.45 1.94 -10.40
N ARG A 34 9.57 1.93 -11.11
CA ARG A 34 10.70 1.07 -10.77
C ARG A 34 11.32 1.41 -9.41
N ALA A 35 11.20 2.66 -8.95
CA ALA A 35 11.71 3.07 -7.65
C ALA A 35 11.02 2.32 -6.50
N ASP A 36 9.77 1.87 -6.68
CA ASP A 36 9.11 1.03 -5.69
C ASP A 36 9.79 -0.33 -5.55
N GLY A 37 10.26 -0.91 -6.64
CA GLY A 37 11.00 -2.16 -6.57
C GLY A 37 12.27 -2.04 -5.73
N LEU A 38 13.01 -0.94 -5.91
CA LEU A 38 14.19 -0.68 -5.10
C LEU A 38 13.83 -0.40 -3.64
N GLY A 39 12.83 0.45 -3.40
CA GLY A 39 12.38 0.77 -2.04
C GLY A 39 11.94 -0.46 -1.28
N ILE A 40 11.09 -1.29 -1.88
CA ILE A 40 10.58 -2.52 -1.27
C ILE A 40 11.71 -3.51 -0.98
N SER A 41 12.64 -3.67 -1.92
CA SER A 41 13.78 -4.56 -1.74
C SER A 41 14.66 -4.14 -0.55
N GLU A 42 14.93 -2.85 -0.41
CA GLU A 42 15.75 -2.34 0.69
C GLU A 42 15.01 -2.35 2.03
N ILE A 43 13.69 -2.06 2.02
CA ILE A 43 12.87 -2.19 3.23
C ILE A 43 12.86 -3.65 3.72
N ARG A 44 12.78 -4.61 2.80
CA ARG A 44 12.84 -6.04 3.14
C ARG A 44 14.11 -6.39 3.91
N LYS A 45 15.24 -5.82 3.51
CA LYS A 45 16.53 -6.03 4.19
C LYS A 45 16.54 -5.50 5.63
N LEU A 46 15.65 -4.56 5.95
CA LEU A 46 15.49 -4.06 7.32
C LEU A 46 14.68 -5.03 8.20
N GLY A 47 14.20 -6.14 7.66
CA GLY A 47 13.42 -7.12 8.39
C GLY A 47 11.94 -6.77 8.52
N ILE A 48 11.44 -5.79 7.78
CA ILE A 48 10.04 -5.38 7.79
C ILE A 48 9.28 -6.16 6.72
N GLN A 49 8.21 -6.83 7.12
CA GLN A 49 7.32 -7.51 6.18
C GLN A 49 6.50 -6.49 5.39
N GLN A 50 6.15 -6.83 4.17
CA GLN A 50 5.37 -5.94 3.30
C GLN A 50 4.36 -6.77 2.51
N VAL A 51 3.13 -6.26 2.40
CA VAL A 51 2.07 -6.87 1.62
C VAL A 51 1.29 -5.80 0.85
N ILE A 52 0.64 -6.21 -0.23
CA ILE A 52 -0.34 -5.38 -0.94
C ILE A 52 -1.73 -5.80 -0.52
N LEU A 53 -2.60 -4.83 -0.27
CA LEU A 53 -4.02 -5.06 0.03
C LEU A 53 -4.85 -4.22 -0.93
N SER A 54 -5.60 -4.89 -1.82
CA SER A 54 -6.38 -4.24 -2.87
C SER A 54 -7.77 -4.88 -2.98
N THR A 55 -8.79 -4.05 -3.17
CA THR A 55 -10.14 -4.53 -3.50
C THR A 55 -10.24 -4.98 -4.95
N GLU A 56 -9.29 -4.55 -5.78
CA GLU A 56 -9.28 -4.81 -7.22
C GLU A 56 -9.05 -6.30 -7.52
N ILE A 57 -9.85 -6.85 -8.44
CA ILE A 57 -9.71 -8.23 -8.87
C ILE A 57 -8.90 -8.37 -10.16
N ASN A 58 -8.48 -7.26 -10.75
CA ASN A 58 -7.71 -7.25 -11.98
C ASN A 58 -6.37 -7.97 -11.77
N PRO A 59 -6.02 -8.92 -12.66
CA PRO A 59 -4.76 -9.66 -12.55
C PRO A 59 -3.50 -8.81 -12.53
N VAL A 60 -3.54 -7.56 -12.95
CA VAL A 60 -2.37 -6.68 -12.96
C VAL A 60 -1.80 -6.48 -11.56
N VAL A 61 -2.65 -6.43 -10.54
CA VAL A 61 -2.21 -6.28 -9.14
C VAL A 61 -1.38 -7.49 -8.71
N GLY A 62 -1.90 -8.69 -8.95
CA GLY A 62 -1.21 -9.93 -8.62
C GLY A 62 0.09 -10.09 -9.42
N ALA A 63 0.10 -9.70 -10.69
CA ALA A 63 1.30 -9.76 -11.52
C ALA A 63 2.39 -8.84 -10.97
N ARG A 64 2.04 -7.63 -10.56
CA ARG A 64 2.99 -6.69 -9.97
C ARG A 64 3.48 -7.17 -8.60
N ALA A 65 2.59 -7.70 -7.76
CA ALA A 65 2.96 -8.27 -6.47
C ALA A 65 3.98 -9.39 -6.63
N LYS A 66 3.76 -10.26 -7.60
CA LYS A 66 4.70 -11.35 -7.91
C LYS A 66 6.07 -10.81 -8.33
N LYS A 67 6.10 -9.79 -9.19
CA LYS A 67 7.36 -9.15 -9.62
C LYS A 67 8.10 -8.54 -8.43
N LEU A 68 7.38 -7.96 -7.46
CA LEU A 68 7.95 -7.35 -6.27
C LEU A 68 8.26 -8.38 -5.17
N ASP A 69 7.87 -9.64 -5.37
CA ASP A 69 7.96 -10.70 -4.35
C ASP A 69 7.20 -10.31 -3.08
N LEU A 70 5.98 -9.85 -3.27
CA LEU A 70 5.08 -9.47 -2.17
C LEU A 70 3.84 -10.36 -2.19
N PHE A 71 3.38 -10.71 -0.99
CA PHE A 71 2.06 -11.31 -0.83
C PHE A 71 0.99 -10.27 -1.15
N CYS A 72 -0.09 -10.70 -1.81
CA CYS A 72 -1.19 -9.83 -2.22
C CYS A 72 -2.50 -10.33 -1.63
N LEU A 73 -3.12 -9.52 -0.77
CA LEU A 73 -4.50 -9.68 -0.33
C LEU A 73 -5.37 -8.95 -1.34
N GLN A 74 -6.13 -9.70 -2.14
CA GLN A 74 -6.83 -9.14 -3.30
C GLN A 74 -8.29 -9.57 -3.32
N GLY A 75 -9.17 -8.67 -3.79
CA GLY A 75 -10.57 -8.98 -4.08
C GLY A 75 -11.53 -8.93 -2.89
N ASP A 76 -11.08 -8.55 -1.71
CA ASP A 76 -11.95 -8.38 -0.56
C ASP A 76 -12.34 -6.90 -0.42
N ASP A 77 -13.65 -6.62 -0.45
CA ASP A 77 -14.17 -5.25 -0.30
C ASP A 77 -13.95 -4.69 1.10
N ASN A 78 -13.87 -5.55 2.09
CA ASN A 78 -13.67 -5.14 3.47
C ASN A 78 -12.19 -5.23 3.84
N LYS A 79 -11.46 -4.15 3.58
CA LYS A 79 -10.03 -4.07 3.85
C LYS A 79 -9.70 -4.24 5.33
N ALA A 80 -10.51 -3.66 6.21
CA ALA A 80 -10.30 -3.79 7.66
C ALA A 80 -10.37 -5.25 8.11
N GLN A 81 -11.38 -5.98 7.63
CA GLN A 81 -11.55 -7.39 7.96
C GLN A 81 -10.41 -8.23 7.38
N ALA A 82 -10.05 -7.99 6.11
CA ALA A 82 -8.98 -8.73 5.45
C ALA A 82 -7.65 -8.55 6.18
N LEU A 83 -7.30 -7.33 6.55
CA LEU A 83 -6.06 -7.05 7.27
C LEU A 83 -6.09 -7.65 8.68
N THR A 84 -7.19 -7.49 9.41
CA THR A 84 -7.34 -8.05 10.76
C THR A 84 -7.14 -9.57 10.75
N LYS A 85 -7.75 -10.24 9.78
CA LYS A 85 -7.62 -11.70 9.62
C LYS A 85 -6.17 -12.08 9.29
N TYR A 86 -5.53 -11.37 8.38
CA TYR A 86 -4.14 -11.62 8.02
C TYR A 86 -3.21 -11.45 9.24
N CYS A 87 -3.35 -10.34 9.95
CA CYS A 87 -2.51 -10.05 11.12
C CYS A 87 -2.71 -11.07 12.23
N LYS A 88 -3.94 -11.52 12.45
CA LYS A 88 -4.22 -12.55 13.44
C LYS A 88 -3.55 -13.87 13.08
N ALA A 89 -3.62 -14.27 11.81
CA ALA A 89 -3.00 -15.51 11.33
C ALA A 89 -1.47 -15.46 11.43
N HIS A 90 -0.87 -14.30 11.28
CA HIS A 90 0.59 -14.10 11.32
C HIS A 90 1.09 -13.57 12.65
N GLN A 91 0.20 -13.44 13.65
CA GLN A 91 0.56 -12.99 15.00
C GLN A 91 1.23 -11.60 14.99
N ILE A 92 0.70 -10.68 14.19
CA ILE A 92 1.18 -9.30 14.11
C ILE A 92 0.11 -8.40 14.75
N PRO A 93 0.42 -7.72 15.86
CA PRO A 93 -0.51 -6.73 16.42
C PRO A 93 -0.79 -5.61 15.42
N LEU A 94 -2.02 -5.15 15.33
CA LEU A 94 -2.36 -4.04 14.42
C LEU A 94 -1.60 -2.77 14.76
N THR A 95 -1.20 -2.59 16.02
CA THR A 95 -0.36 -1.46 16.45
C THR A 95 1.05 -1.51 15.84
N ASP A 96 1.49 -2.67 15.35
CA ASP A 96 2.78 -2.84 14.69
C ASP A 96 2.68 -2.77 13.16
N VAL A 97 1.54 -2.33 12.65
CA VAL A 97 1.29 -2.21 11.20
C VAL A 97 1.36 -0.76 10.77
N ALA A 98 2.05 -0.51 9.67
CA ALA A 98 1.97 0.74 8.92
C ALA A 98 1.12 0.51 7.68
N TYR A 99 0.16 1.37 7.43
CA TYR A 99 -0.71 1.29 6.25
C TYR A 99 -0.51 2.51 5.37
N VAL A 100 -0.41 2.26 4.07
CA VAL A 100 -0.26 3.30 3.07
C VAL A 100 -1.51 3.31 2.21
N GLY A 101 -2.33 4.33 2.36
CA GLY A 101 -3.61 4.46 1.67
C GLY A 101 -3.80 5.82 1.02
N ASN A 102 -4.78 5.95 0.13
CA ASN A 102 -5.00 7.18 -0.63
C ASN A 102 -6.45 7.60 -0.77
N ASP A 103 -7.42 6.73 -0.53
CA ASP A 103 -8.81 7.06 -0.82
C ASP A 103 -9.76 6.57 0.28
N ILE A 104 -11.02 6.96 0.16
CA ILE A 104 -12.04 6.77 1.19
C ILE A 104 -12.25 5.30 1.58
N ASN A 105 -11.99 4.37 0.68
CA ASN A 105 -12.06 2.94 1.00
C ASN A 105 -10.93 2.46 1.91
N ASP A 106 -9.94 3.30 2.19
CA ASP A 106 -8.87 3.02 3.13
C ASP A 106 -9.16 3.55 4.56
N LEU A 107 -10.19 4.40 4.72
CA LEU A 107 -10.47 5.04 6.01
C LEU A 107 -10.60 4.04 7.15
N GLY A 108 -11.43 3.03 6.98
CA GLY A 108 -11.70 2.06 8.04
C GLY A 108 -10.47 1.29 8.49
N VAL A 109 -9.67 0.80 7.55
CA VAL A 109 -8.47 0.04 7.87
C VAL A 109 -7.39 0.94 8.46
N MET A 110 -7.26 2.17 7.99
CA MET A 110 -6.25 3.11 8.50
C MET A 110 -6.50 3.51 9.96
N GLN A 111 -7.74 3.47 10.40
CA GLN A 111 -8.09 3.76 11.80
C GLN A 111 -7.73 2.63 12.77
N LEU A 112 -7.41 1.43 12.26
CA LEU A 112 -7.08 0.26 13.08
C LEU A 112 -5.60 0.09 13.34
N VAL A 113 -4.74 0.68 12.52
CA VAL A 113 -3.30 0.42 12.54
C VAL A 113 -2.54 1.46 13.35
N GLY A 114 -1.29 1.12 13.69
CA GLY A 114 -0.46 1.99 14.53
C GLY A 114 0.18 3.16 13.79
N THR A 115 0.45 3.02 12.49
CA THR A 115 1.12 4.06 11.69
C THR A 115 0.43 4.21 10.35
N THR A 116 0.23 5.44 9.90
CA THR A 116 -0.45 5.72 8.63
C THR A 116 0.33 6.68 7.77
N PHE A 117 0.45 6.32 6.49
CA PHE A 117 1.05 7.13 5.45
C PHE A 117 0.04 7.36 4.34
N CYS A 118 0.14 8.48 3.65
CA CYS A 118 -0.56 8.68 2.40
C CYS A 118 0.31 9.47 1.41
N PRO A 119 0.12 9.27 0.10
CA PRO A 119 0.81 10.10 -0.89
C PRO A 119 0.27 11.53 -0.90
N ALA A 120 1.03 12.44 -1.50
CA ALA A 120 0.71 13.86 -1.53
C ALA A 120 -0.64 14.17 -2.20
N ASP A 121 -1.09 13.34 -3.12
CA ASP A 121 -2.35 13.50 -3.85
C ASP A 121 -3.50 12.63 -3.30
N ALA A 122 -3.37 12.11 -2.08
CA ALA A 122 -4.44 11.36 -1.43
C ALA A 122 -5.70 12.23 -1.25
N HIS A 123 -6.84 11.56 -1.14
CA HIS A 123 -8.09 12.25 -0.80
C HIS A 123 -7.96 13.01 0.51
N THR A 124 -8.61 14.17 0.61
CA THR A 124 -8.52 15.04 1.78
C THR A 124 -8.82 14.31 3.10
N SER A 125 -9.84 13.45 3.12
CA SER A 125 -10.20 12.69 4.33
C SER A 125 -9.09 11.73 4.77
N ILE A 126 -8.29 11.24 3.84
CA ILE A 126 -7.15 10.37 4.15
C ILE A 126 -5.99 11.20 4.68
N LYS A 127 -5.74 12.36 4.09
CA LYS A 127 -4.70 13.28 4.60
C LYS A 127 -4.98 13.69 6.05
N GLU A 128 -6.25 13.92 6.38
CA GLU A 128 -6.65 14.35 7.72
C GLU A 128 -6.33 13.33 8.81
N ILE A 129 -6.39 12.03 8.48
CA ILE A 129 -6.14 10.95 9.44
C ILE A 129 -4.74 10.37 9.36
N SER A 130 -3.95 10.75 8.36
CA SER A 130 -2.61 10.20 8.16
C SER A 130 -1.60 10.90 9.06
N GLN A 131 -0.78 10.10 9.74
CA GLN A 131 0.32 10.63 10.54
C GLN A 131 1.42 11.23 9.67
N TYR A 132 1.65 10.63 8.49
CA TYR A 132 2.68 11.07 7.56
C TYR A 132 2.07 11.26 6.18
N ILE A 133 2.12 12.48 5.69
CA ILE A 133 1.77 12.79 4.31
C ILE A 133 3.09 12.86 3.53
N LEU A 134 3.26 11.94 2.58
CA LEU A 134 4.48 11.88 1.79
C LEU A 134 4.58 13.07 0.84
N GLU A 135 5.79 13.38 0.42
CA GLU A 135 6.02 14.45 -0.55
C GLU A 135 5.69 14.01 -1.97
N VAL A 136 5.86 12.71 -2.27
CA VAL A 136 5.58 12.17 -3.60
C VAL A 136 4.10 11.83 -3.75
N LYS A 137 3.62 11.92 -4.98
CA LYS A 137 2.29 11.45 -5.36
C LYS A 137 2.28 9.93 -5.53
N GLY A 138 1.08 9.34 -5.55
CA GLY A 138 0.92 7.95 -5.89
C GLY A 138 1.57 7.62 -7.24
N GLY A 139 2.25 6.49 -7.32
CA GLY A 139 2.98 6.10 -8.52
C GLY A 139 4.34 6.74 -8.71
N GLU A 140 4.76 7.59 -7.78
CA GLU A 140 6.02 8.33 -7.87
C GLU A 140 7.09 7.83 -6.89
N GLY A 141 7.03 6.57 -6.50
CA GLY A 141 8.04 5.97 -5.63
C GLY A 141 7.70 6.11 -4.14
N VAL A 142 6.47 5.84 -3.77
CA VAL A 142 5.99 5.93 -2.38
C VAL A 142 6.84 5.10 -1.42
N SER A 143 7.11 3.83 -1.77
CA SER A 143 7.92 2.96 -0.92
C SER A 143 9.36 3.46 -0.81
N ARG A 144 9.88 4.10 -1.84
CA ARG A 144 11.23 4.68 -1.82
C ARG A 144 11.30 5.82 -0.80
N GLU A 145 10.30 6.68 -0.75
CA GLU A 145 10.26 7.74 0.26
C GLU A 145 10.13 7.17 1.66
N ILE A 146 9.30 6.14 1.85
CA ILE A 146 9.18 5.46 3.15
C ILE A 146 10.53 4.89 3.58
N LEU A 147 11.26 4.26 2.67
CA LEU A 147 12.61 3.80 2.97
C LEU A 147 13.50 4.93 3.49
N ASP A 148 13.47 6.08 2.83
CA ASP A 148 14.27 7.23 3.24
C ASP A 148 13.90 7.71 4.65
N LEU A 149 12.61 7.62 5.02
CA LEU A 149 12.15 7.97 6.36
C LEU A 149 12.56 6.93 7.42
N LEU A 150 12.84 5.70 7.04
CA LEU A 150 13.26 4.62 7.94
C LEU A 150 14.78 4.59 8.16
N THR A 151 15.51 5.23 7.28
CA THR A 151 16.97 5.25 7.32
C THR A 151 17.50 6.67 7.43
#